data_1b180c8b892ae2a7e02f47b9c53f4562
#
_entry.id   1b180c8b892ae2a7e02f47b9c53f4562
#
_cell.length_a   1.000
_cell.length_b   1.000
_cell.length_c   1.000
_cell.angle_alpha   90.00
_cell.angle_beta   90.00
_cell.angle_gamma   90.00
#
_symmetry.space_group_name_H-M   'P 1'
#
loop_
_entity.id
_entity.type
_entity.pdbx_description
1 polymer ?
#
loop_
_entity_poly.entity_id
_entity_poly.type
_entity_poly.pdbx_seq_one_letter_code
_entity_poly.pdbx_strand_id
1 'polypeptide(L)'
;MAIALLAGCASPTQLSFDVGEPTDSGLTSTDVVADATQGDTDDSGETPVVSSSQAEADTNQSFDATAAEQRFASLLAEWTKCFHRPGNCDVSRSTAPESPERTRLTDALAYYATEQLRTKPNEGTLEWRIESMSASSNDRIRLVVCEYDTRIFFDASMADTELGDIILDATVWTRRVEWVLARSDDTWRLWSRRIERRSPAEKFCNV
;
A
#
# COMPACT_ATOMS: atom_id res chain seq x y z
N MET A 1 -9.81 -22.36 -57.65
CA MET A 1 -9.74 -22.99 -56.32
C MET A 1 -9.39 -21.88 -55.35
N ALA A 2 -10.38 -21.31 -54.65
CA ALA A 2 -10.23 -20.15 -53.79
C ALA A 2 -10.14 -20.65 -52.32
N ILE A 3 -9.05 -20.34 -51.63
CA ILE A 3 -8.86 -20.67 -50.24
C ILE A 3 -9.30 -19.44 -49.44
N ALA A 4 -10.39 -19.57 -48.69
CA ALA A 4 -10.86 -18.56 -47.75
C ALA A 4 -10.07 -18.70 -46.42
N LEU A 5 -9.25 -17.70 -46.10
CA LEU A 5 -8.61 -17.56 -44.79
C LEU A 5 -9.63 -16.94 -43.81
N LEU A 6 -10.12 -17.74 -42.90
CA LEU A 6 -10.88 -17.26 -41.75
C LEU A 6 -9.91 -16.67 -40.72
N ALA A 7 -9.84 -15.35 -40.66
CA ALA A 7 -9.17 -14.64 -39.57
C ALA A 7 -10.06 -14.69 -38.31
N GLY A 8 -9.72 -15.56 -37.39
CA GLY A 8 -10.31 -15.56 -36.03
C GLY A 8 -9.77 -14.39 -35.24
N CYS A 9 -10.61 -13.39 -34.97
CA CYS A 9 -10.32 -12.34 -33.98
C CYS A 9 -10.41 -12.95 -32.60
N ALA A 10 -9.26 -13.34 -32.05
CA ALA A 10 -9.14 -13.58 -30.62
C ALA A 10 -9.19 -12.21 -29.92
N SER A 11 -10.22 -11.99 -29.12
CA SER A 11 -10.28 -10.81 -28.25
C SER A 11 -9.10 -10.83 -27.29
N PRO A 12 -8.34 -9.74 -27.12
CA PRO A 12 -7.28 -9.70 -26.15
C PRO A 12 -7.89 -9.85 -24.75
N THR A 13 -7.54 -10.93 -24.07
CA THR A 13 -7.80 -11.08 -22.64
C THR A 13 -7.09 -9.94 -21.95
N GLN A 14 -7.83 -8.97 -21.42
CA GLN A 14 -7.26 -7.90 -20.61
C GLN A 14 -6.61 -8.54 -19.36
N LEU A 15 -5.29 -8.64 -19.38
CA LEU A 15 -4.50 -8.97 -18.20
C LEU A 15 -4.59 -7.77 -17.23
N SER A 16 -5.58 -7.82 -16.35
CA SER A 16 -5.62 -6.91 -15.21
C SER A 16 -4.48 -7.31 -14.28
N PHE A 17 -3.40 -6.52 -14.28
CA PHE A 17 -2.28 -6.68 -13.34
C PHE A 17 -2.70 -6.24 -11.95
N ASP A 18 -3.64 -6.97 -11.39
CA ASP A 18 -3.99 -6.93 -10.00
C ASP A 18 -3.01 -7.86 -9.29
N VAL A 19 -1.93 -7.30 -8.75
CA VAL A 19 -1.04 -8.05 -7.84
C VAL A 19 -1.90 -8.38 -6.62
N GLY A 20 -2.39 -9.63 -6.58
CA GLY A 20 -3.48 -10.16 -5.78
C GLY A 20 -3.56 -9.55 -4.37
N GLU A 21 -4.67 -8.88 -4.11
CA GLU A 21 -5.15 -8.78 -2.73
C GLU A 21 -5.49 -10.19 -2.26
N PRO A 22 -5.04 -10.63 -1.09
CA PRO A 22 -5.55 -11.84 -0.48
C PRO A 22 -7.05 -11.65 -0.29
N THR A 23 -7.85 -12.43 -0.99
CA THR A 23 -9.29 -12.54 -0.74
C THR A 23 -9.47 -12.94 0.71
N ASP A 24 -10.02 -12.03 1.50
CA ASP A 24 -10.40 -12.24 2.89
C ASP A 24 -11.46 -13.35 2.91
N SER A 25 -11.01 -14.57 3.17
CA SER A 25 -11.89 -15.73 3.36
C SER A 25 -12.55 -15.60 4.71
N GLY A 26 -13.83 -15.27 4.68
CA GLY A 26 -14.71 -14.98 5.80
C GLY A 26 -14.50 -15.89 7.01
N LEU A 27 -14.11 -15.27 8.11
CA LEU A 27 -14.28 -15.80 9.45
C LEU A 27 -15.72 -15.53 9.87
N THR A 28 -16.54 -16.57 9.82
CA THR A 28 -17.87 -16.62 10.44
C THR A 28 -17.70 -16.47 11.93
N SER A 29 -18.15 -15.33 12.45
CA SER A 29 -18.31 -15.07 13.88
C SER A 29 -19.42 -15.97 14.41
N THR A 30 -19.08 -16.96 15.22
CA THR A 30 -20.04 -17.72 16.02
C THR A 30 -20.37 -16.92 17.26
N ASP A 31 -21.61 -16.41 17.33
CA ASP A 31 -22.24 -15.87 18.53
C ASP A 31 -22.24 -16.92 19.62
N VAL A 32 -21.54 -16.67 20.72
CA VAL A 32 -21.73 -17.39 21.98
C VAL A 32 -22.48 -16.47 22.93
N VAL A 33 -23.74 -16.75 23.07
CA VAL A 33 -24.61 -16.22 24.14
C VAL A 33 -24.20 -16.88 25.46
N ALA A 34 -23.73 -16.11 26.42
CA ALA A 34 -23.55 -16.55 27.80
C ALA A 34 -24.44 -15.74 28.73
N ASP A 35 -25.25 -16.50 29.40
CA ASP A 35 -26.33 -16.27 30.34
C ASP A 35 -25.88 -15.50 31.62
N ALA A 36 -26.80 -14.69 32.10
CA ALA A 36 -26.66 -13.87 33.30
C ALA A 36 -26.83 -14.71 34.58
N THR A 37 -25.95 -14.46 35.56
CA THR A 37 -26.30 -14.77 36.97
C THR A 37 -25.92 -13.60 37.87
N GLN A 38 -26.94 -13.05 38.50
CA GLN A 38 -26.90 -12.08 39.58
C GLN A 38 -26.21 -12.66 40.84
N GLY A 39 -25.48 -11.86 41.52
CA GLY A 39 -24.97 -12.11 42.88
C GLY A 39 -24.72 -10.79 43.60
N ASP A 40 -25.73 -10.37 44.37
CA ASP A 40 -25.61 -9.33 45.42
C ASP A 40 -24.65 -9.78 46.49
N THR A 41 -23.74 -8.93 46.95
CA THR A 41 -23.29 -8.82 48.33
C THR A 41 -22.70 -7.45 48.61
N ASP A 42 -23.40 -6.70 49.49
CA ASP A 42 -22.89 -5.57 50.26
C ASP A 42 -21.64 -5.96 51.06
N ASP A 43 -20.62 -5.15 51.02
CA ASP A 43 -19.78 -4.91 52.23
C ASP A 43 -19.07 -3.55 52.17
N SER A 44 -19.36 -2.78 53.19
CA SER A 44 -18.80 -1.45 53.48
C SER A 44 -17.40 -1.59 54.06
N GLY A 45 -16.41 -0.99 53.42
CA GLY A 45 -15.03 -0.94 53.94
C GLY A 45 -14.34 0.37 53.56
N GLU A 46 -14.08 1.17 54.56
CA GLU A 46 -13.51 2.49 54.59
C GLU A 46 -12.12 2.61 53.95
N THR A 47 -11.89 3.75 53.30
CA THR A 47 -10.66 4.22 52.64
C THR A 47 -9.41 4.25 53.53
N PRO A 48 -8.18 4.25 52.89
CA PRO A 48 -7.39 5.45 52.97
C PRO A 48 -6.96 6.00 51.60
N VAL A 49 -7.19 7.29 51.46
CA VAL A 49 -6.67 8.15 50.42
C VAL A 49 -5.14 8.16 50.50
N VAL A 50 -4.47 7.52 49.55
CA VAL A 50 -3.07 7.78 49.26
C VAL A 50 -2.99 8.57 47.98
N SER A 51 -2.86 9.87 48.15
CA SER A 51 -2.58 10.84 47.08
C SER A 51 -1.13 10.65 46.62
N SER A 52 -0.90 9.84 45.64
CA SER A 52 0.35 9.85 44.88
C SER A 52 0.05 10.50 43.52
N SER A 53 0.18 11.82 43.51
CA SER A 53 0.33 12.59 42.28
C SER A 53 1.68 12.21 41.65
N GLN A 54 1.73 11.11 40.93
CA GLN A 54 2.75 10.95 39.91
C GLN A 54 2.23 11.72 38.70
N ALA A 55 2.80 12.91 38.53
CA ALA A 55 2.75 13.62 37.26
C ALA A 55 3.44 12.72 36.24
N GLU A 56 2.65 11.93 35.49
CA GLU A 56 3.08 11.36 34.25
C GLU A 56 3.42 12.55 33.34
N ALA A 57 4.72 12.76 33.16
CA ALA A 57 5.23 13.66 32.14
C ALA A 57 4.80 13.05 30.83
N ASP A 58 3.62 13.47 30.33
CA ASP A 58 3.19 13.34 28.96
C ASP A 58 4.23 14.04 28.09
N THR A 59 5.26 13.30 27.70
CA THR A 59 6.07 13.64 26.54
C THR A 59 5.19 13.44 25.32
N ASN A 60 4.24 14.33 25.16
CA ASN A 60 3.48 14.52 23.96
C ASN A 60 4.46 15.03 22.89
N GLN A 61 5.24 14.11 22.31
CA GLN A 61 5.97 14.41 21.07
C GLN A 61 4.91 14.74 20.04
N SER A 62 4.68 16.05 19.86
CA SER A 62 3.72 16.54 18.88
C SER A 62 4.09 15.92 17.53
N PHE A 63 3.16 15.16 16.96
CA PHE A 63 3.29 14.58 15.64
C PHE A 63 3.56 15.68 14.62
N ASP A 64 4.74 15.67 14.01
CA ASP A 64 5.11 16.59 12.94
C ASP A 64 4.56 16.09 11.60
N ALA A 65 3.42 16.59 11.21
CA ALA A 65 2.75 16.24 9.96
C ALA A 65 3.60 16.59 8.73
N THR A 66 4.33 17.71 8.76
CA THR A 66 5.18 18.14 7.64
C THR A 66 6.35 17.19 7.43
N ALA A 67 7.03 16.81 8.51
CA ALA A 67 8.12 15.85 8.44
C ALA A 67 7.63 14.46 7.96
N ALA A 68 6.45 14.04 8.38
CA ALA A 68 5.83 12.78 7.95
C ALA A 68 5.48 12.81 6.45
N GLU A 69 4.92 13.91 5.95
CA GLU A 69 4.62 14.09 4.51
C GLU A 69 5.89 14.04 3.66
N GLN A 70 6.92 14.80 4.05
CA GLN A 70 8.21 14.80 3.34
C GLN A 70 8.84 13.40 3.33
N ARG A 71 8.75 12.70 4.46
CA ARG A 71 9.26 11.33 4.54
C ARG A 71 8.46 10.37 3.64
N PHE A 72 7.13 10.47 3.65
CA PHE A 72 6.27 9.69 2.76
C PHE A 72 6.62 9.94 1.28
N ALA A 73 6.80 11.20 0.88
CA ALA A 73 7.23 11.56 -0.47
C ALA A 73 8.53 10.83 -0.88
N SER A 74 9.52 10.82 0.00
CA SER A 74 10.80 10.14 -0.24
C SER A 74 10.63 8.63 -0.37
N LEU A 75 9.83 8.01 0.52
CA LEU A 75 9.55 6.57 0.49
C LEU A 75 8.81 6.16 -0.78
N LEU A 76 7.82 6.94 -1.20
CA LEU A 76 7.05 6.66 -2.41
C LEU A 76 7.90 6.83 -3.67
N ALA A 77 8.82 7.80 -3.68
CA ALA A 77 9.78 7.96 -4.78
C ALA A 77 10.74 6.76 -4.88
N GLU A 78 11.25 6.25 -3.76
CA GLU A 78 12.07 5.03 -3.73
C GLU A 78 11.27 3.81 -4.18
N TRP A 79 10.06 3.64 -3.65
CA TRP A 79 9.13 2.59 -4.05
C TRP A 79 8.85 2.61 -5.56
N THR A 80 8.61 3.78 -6.13
CA THR A 80 8.37 3.94 -7.58
C THR A 80 9.59 3.55 -8.41
N LYS A 81 10.80 3.94 -7.98
CA LYS A 81 12.05 3.60 -8.67
C LYS A 81 12.30 2.09 -8.75
N CYS A 82 11.79 1.32 -7.79
CA CYS A 82 11.91 -0.13 -7.81
C CYS A 82 11.29 -0.74 -9.07
N PHE A 83 10.19 -0.18 -9.58
CA PHE A 83 9.54 -0.67 -10.79
C PHE A 83 10.29 -0.31 -12.09
N HIS A 84 11.26 0.59 -12.03
CA HIS A 84 12.13 0.85 -13.21
C HIS A 84 13.19 -0.24 -13.38
N ARG A 85 13.63 -0.86 -12.27
CA ARG A 85 14.66 -1.91 -12.24
C ARG A 85 14.33 -2.95 -11.17
N PRO A 86 13.31 -3.79 -11.38
CA PRO A 86 12.79 -4.67 -10.35
C PRO A 86 13.85 -5.62 -9.75
N GLY A 87 14.75 -6.17 -10.58
CA GLY A 87 15.80 -7.07 -10.12
C GLY A 87 16.91 -6.42 -9.29
N ASN A 88 16.96 -5.08 -9.23
CA ASN A 88 18.01 -4.32 -8.53
C ASN A 88 17.45 -3.44 -7.41
N CYS A 89 16.23 -3.71 -6.94
CA CYS A 89 15.61 -2.93 -5.89
C CYS A 89 15.92 -3.50 -4.50
N ASP A 90 16.40 -2.63 -3.61
CA ASP A 90 16.51 -2.90 -2.18
C ASP A 90 15.25 -2.39 -1.46
N VAL A 91 14.26 -3.27 -1.29
CA VAL A 91 12.98 -2.95 -0.64
C VAL A 91 13.15 -2.53 0.83
N SER A 92 14.27 -2.91 1.48
CA SER A 92 14.51 -2.59 2.89
C SER A 92 14.69 -1.09 3.15
N ARG A 93 15.01 -0.32 2.13
CA ARG A 93 15.17 1.14 2.23
C ARG A 93 13.85 1.86 2.45
N SER A 94 12.77 1.35 1.85
CA SER A 94 11.45 1.98 1.91
C SER A 94 10.48 1.29 2.86
N THR A 95 10.65 -0.01 3.13
CA THR A 95 9.70 -0.79 3.92
C THR A 95 10.23 -1.13 5.31
N ALA A 96 9.34 -1.17 6.31
CA ALA A 96 9.71 -1.57 7.67
C ALA A 96 10.06 -3.08 7.73
N PRO A 97 10.92 -3.52 8.65
CA PRO A 97 11.16 -4.94 8.90
C PRO A 97 9.85 -5.68 9.15
N GLU A 98 9.73 -6.91 8.65
CA GLU A 98 8.58 -7.80 8.87
C GLU A 98 7.22 -7.21 8.46
N SER A 99 7.22 -6.13 7.71
CA SER A 99 5.98 -5.49 7.27
C SER A 99 5.30 -6.30 6.15
N PRO A 100 3.96 -6.34 6.11
CA PRO A 100 3.22 -6.93 5.00
C PRO A 100 3.61 -6.31 3.65
N GLU A 101 3.89 -5.00 3.64
CA GLU A 101 4.31 -4.30 2.42
C GLU A 101 5.67 -4.77 1.92
N ARG A 102 6.62 -5.11 2.82
CA ARG A 102 7.92 -5.66 2.41
C ARG A 102 7.74 -6.98 1.67
N THR A 103 6.96 -7.90 2.22
CA THR A 103 6.68 -9.19 1.58
C THR A 103 6.01 -8.98 0.23
N ARG A 104 4.90 -8.22 0.21
CA ARG A 104 4.15 -7.94 -1.01
C ARG A 104 5.02 -7.31 -2.10
N LEU A 105 5.84 -6.31 -1.76
CA LEU A 105 6.71 -5.62 -2.72
C LEU A 105 7.84 -6.53 -3.21
N THR A 106 8.43 -7.33 -2.33
CA THR A 106 9.47 -8.31 -2.71
C THR A 106 8.94 -9.31 -3.73
N ASP A 107 7.76 -9.88 -3.47
CA ASP A 107 7.13 -10.87 -4.36
C ASP A 107 6.76 -10.23 -5.72
N ALA A 108 6.18 -9.04 -5.69
CA ALA A 108 5.85 -8.31 -6.92
C ALA A 108 7.10 -8.01 -7.76
N LEU A 109 8.17 -7.52 -7.14
CA LEU A 109 9.40 -7.20 -7.86
C LEU A 109 10.12 -8.45 -8.38
N ALA A 110 10.07 -9.56 -7.65
CA ALA A 110 10.60 -10.85 -8.12
C ALA A 110 9.83 -11.32 -9.37
N TYR A 111 8.51 -11.22 -9.35
CA TYR A 111 7.67 -11.50 -10.53
C TYR A 111 8.03 -10.59 -11.71
N TYR A 112 8.08 -9.27 -11.50
CA TYR A 112 8.44 -8.33 -12.56
C TYR A 112 9.85 -8.55 -13.11
N ALA A 113 10.81 -8.90 -12.26
CA ALA A 113 12.16 -9.24 -12.71
C ALA A 113 12.19 -10.51 -13.58
N THR A 114 11.43 -11.54 -13.17
CA THR A 114 11.33 -12.81 -13.90
C THR A 114 10.68 -12.63 -15.26
N GLU A 115 9.57 -11.90 -15.32
CA GLU A 115 8.79 -11.63 -16.54
C GLU A 115 9.37 -10.45 -17.35
N GLN A 116 10.52 -9.90 -16.95
CA GLN A 116 11.17 -8.75 -17.59
C GLN A 116 10.25 -7.51 -17.72
N LEU A 117 9.33 -7.34 -16.76
CA LEU A 117 8.40 -6.21 -16.72
C LEU A 117 9.04 -5.02 -16.02
N ARG A 118 8.79 -3.82 -16.54
CA ARG A 118 9.27 -2.59 -15.91
C ARG A 118 8.42 -1.38 -16.27
N THR A 119 8.55 -0.32 -15.47
CA THR A 119 8.18 1.03 -15.88
C THR A 119 9.43 1.76 -16.37
N LYS A 120 9.27 2.86 -17.10
CA LYS A 120 10.40 3.70 -17.53
C LYS A 120 10.33 5.08 -16.87
N PRO A 121 11.46 5.69 -16.53
CA PRO A 121 11.48 7.11 -16.17
C PRO A 121 10.87 7.95 -17.29
N ASN A 122 10.04 8.93 -16.93
CA ASN A 122 9.38 9.86 -17.86
C ASN A 122 8.30 9.25 -18.79
N GLU A 123 7.97 7.97 -18.63
CA GLU A 123 6.86 7.33 -19.31
C GLU A 123 5.66 7.22 -18.35
N GLY A 124 4.97 8.34 -18.16
CA GLY A 124 3.95 8.53 -17.15
C GLY A 124 4.50 8.82 -15.75
N THR A 125 3.60 9.14 -14.84
CA THR A 125 3.91 9.59 -13.48
C THR A 125 3.00 8.92 -12.46
N LEU A 126 3.41 8.92 -11.20
CA LEU A 126 2.56 8.70 -10.05
C LEU A 126 2.43 10.02 -9.30
N GLU A 127 1.34 10.72 -9.53
CA GLU A 127 0.96 11.91 -8.78
C GLU A 127 0.17 11.49 -7.53
N TRP A 128 0.29 12.25 -6.44
CA TRP A 128 -0.40 11.91 -5.22
C TRP A 128 -0.67 13.14 -4.35
N ARG A 129 -1.68 13.01 -3.51
CA ARG A 129 -2.03 14.00 -2.49
C ARG A 129 -2.54 13.30 -1.23
N ILE A 130 -2.07 13.72 -0.07
CA ILE A 130 -2.60 13.26 1.20
C ILE A 130 -3.94 13.94 1.46
N GLU A 131 -5.00 13.14 1.64
CA GLU A 131 -6.34 13.62 2.01
C GLU A 131 -6.49 13.74 3.53
N SER A 132 -5.89 12.81 4.26
CA SER A 132 -5.86 12.86 5.72
C SER A 132 -4.64 12.15 6.27
N MET A 133 -4.21 12.56 7.45
CA MET A 133 -3.08 12.01 8.19
C MET A 133 -3.43 11.97 9.67
N SER A 134 -3.13 10.86 10.33
CA SER A 134 -3.34 10.69 11.77
C SER A 134 -2.28 9.79 12.37
N ALA A 135 -1.84 10.09 13.58
CA ALA A 135 -1.06 9.16 14.38
C ALA A 135 -2.02 8.10 14.93
N SER A 136 -1.74 6.81 14.67
CA SER A 136 -2.49 5.70 15.26
C SER A 136 -1.85 5.18 16.54
N SER A 137 -0.56 5.46 16.72
CA SER A 137 0.22 5.25 17.95
C SER A 137 1.52 6.07 17.86
N ASN A 138 2.37 6.02 18.89
CA ASN A 138 3.66 6.74 18.88
C ASN A 138 4.61 6.24 17.79
N ASP A 139 4.40 5.03 17.28
CA ASP A 139 5.23 4.37 16.26
C ASP A 139 4.51 4.12 14.94
N ARG A 140 3.27 4.61 14.79
CA ARG A 140 2.44 4.39 13.59
C ARG A 140 1.73 5.65 13.13
N ILE A 141 1.82 5.89 11.83
CA ILE A 141 1.10 6.97 11.13
C ILE A 141 0.25 6.35 10.03
N ARG A 142 -1.01 6.74 9.99
CA ARG A 142 -1.94 6.38 8.93
C ARG A 142 -2.14 7.57 8.00
N LEU A 143 -2.02 7.32 6.71
CA LEU A 143 -2.22 8.29 5.63
C LEU A 143 -3.33 7.78 4.72
N VAL A 144 -4.29 8.62 4.38
CA VAL A 144 -5.20 8.38 3.26
C VAL A 144 -4.75 9.24 2.11
N VAL A 145 -4.43 8.62 0.99
CA VAL A 145 -3.78 9.25 -0.15
C VAL A 145 -4.61 9.04 -1.41
N CYS A 146 -4.84 10.11 -2.14
CA CYS A 146 -5.30 10.04 -3.52
C CYS A 146 -4.08 9.86 -4.42
N GLU A 147 -4.06 8.83 -5.24
CA GLU A 147 -3.04 8.55 -6.24
C GLU A 147 -3.64 8.65 -7.64
N TYR A 148 -2.93 9.32 -8.55
CA TYR A 148 -3.21 9.33 -9.98
C TYR A 148 -2.00 8.76 -10.70
N ASP A 149 -2.16 7.57 -11.25
CA ASP A 149 -1.07 6.75 -11.80
C ASP A 149 -1.23 6.63 -13.32
N THR A 150 -0.34 7.29 -14.04
CA THR A 150 -0.25 7.25 -15.50
C THR A 150 0.96 6.47 -15.99
N ARG A 151 1.68 5.77 -15.10
CA ARG A 151 2.87 5.01 -15.47
C ARG A 151 2.50 3.90 -16.44
N ILE A 152 3.38 3.70 -17.41
CA ILE A 152 3.24 2.66 -18.43
C ILE A 152 4.11 1.47 -18.04
N PHE A 153 3.54 0.26 -18.09
CA PHE A 153 4.27 -0.98 -17.92
C PHE A 153 4.67 -1.56 -19.26
N PHE A 154 5.92 -1.98 -19.33
CA PHE A 154 6.55 -2.52 -20.53
C PHE A 154 7.03 -3.94 -20.28
N ASP A 155 6.91 -4.80 -21.30
CA ASP A 155 7.70 -6.01 -21.46
C ASP A 155 9.04 -5.61 -22.10
N ALA A 156 10.13 -5.85 -21.39
CA ALA A 156 11.48 -5.55 -21.82
C ALA A 156 12.20 -6.77 -22.43
N SER A 157 11.52 -7.90 -22.63
CA SER A 157 12.13 -9.12 -23.19
C SER A 157 12.71 -8.91 -24.58
N MET A 158 12.14 -7.95 -25.33
CA MET A 158 12.56 -7.61 -26.68
C MET A 158 13.34 -6.28 -26.77
N ALA A 159 13.76 -5.72 -25.60
CA ALA A 159 14.38 -4.39 -25.51
C ALA A 159 15.63 -4.24 -26.40
N ASP A 160 16.41 -5.29 -26.57
CA ASP A 160 17.64 -5.32 -27.36
C ASP A 160 17.41 -5.67 -28.85
N THR A 161 16.16 -5.73 -29.29
CA THR A 161 15.79 -5.99 -30.68
C THR A 161 15.25 -4.74 -31.35
N GLU A 162 14.98 -4.81 -32.67
CA GLU A 162 14.33 -3.72 -33.42
C GLU A 162 12.93 -3.38 -32.92
N LEU A 163 12.25 -4.31 -32.21
CA LEU A 163 10.93 -4.08 -31.64
C LEU A 163 11.00 -3.22 -30.38
N GLY A 164 12.11 -3.28 -29.65
CA GLY A 164 12.26 -2.56 -28.38
C GLY A 164 11.29 -3.05 -27.29
N ASP A 165 11.04 -2.22 -26.29
CA ASP A 165 10.08 -2.51 -25.22
C ASP A 165 8.64 -2.49 -25.74
N ILE A 166 7.85 -3.49 -25.37
CA ILE A 166 6.45 -3.63 -25.79
C ILE A 166 5.55 -3.09 -24.66
N ILE A 167 4.62 -2.19 -24.97
CA ILE A 167 3.64 -1.70 -23.99
C ILE A 167 2.68 -2.83 -23.63
N LEU A 168 2.62 -3.16 -22.34
CA LEU A 168 1.68 -4.13 -21.80
C LEU A 168 0.45 -3.48 -21.18
N ASP A 169 0.66 -2.42 -20.39
CA ASP A 169 -0.42 -1.71 -19.70
C ASP A 169 -0.11 -0.21 -19.68
N ALA A 170 -1.02 0.58 -20.26
CA ALA A 170 -1.01 2.04 -20.22
C ALA A 170 -2.29 2.57 -19.56
N THR A 171 -2.96 1.75 -18.75
CA THR A 171 -4.19 2.14 -18.07
C THR A 171 -3.90 3.22 -17.03
N VAL A 172 -4.60 4.32 -17.16
CA VAL A 172 -4.56 5.40 -16.16
C VAL A 172 -5.46 5.03 -14.99
N TRP A 173 -4.90 5.03 -13.81
CA TRP A 173 -5.61 4.68 -12.58
C TRP A 173 -5.72 5.87 -11.63
N THR A 174 -6.92 6.08 -11.10
CA THR A 174 -7.11 6.86 -9.86
C THR A 174 -7.39 5.89 -8.74
N ARG A 175 -6.66 6.05 -7.62
CA ARG A 175 -6.79 5.21 -6.43
C ARG A 175 -6.90 6.06 -5.18
N ARG A 176 -7.76 5.66 -4.27
CA ARG A 176 -7.72 6.09 -2.87
C ARG A 176 -7.06 4.97 -2.07
N VAL A 177 -5.97 5.30 -1.43
CA VAL A 177 -5.07 4.31 -0.81
C VAL A 177 -4.82 4.69 0.64
N GLU A 178 -5.01 3.73 1.52
CA GLU A 178 -4.53 3.83 2.89
C GLU A 178 -3.08 3.32 2.97
N TRP A 179 -2.19 4.17 3.42
CA TRP A 179 -0.82 3.83 3.74
C TRP A 179 -0.61 3.89 5.24
N VAL A 180 0.12 2.94 5.78
CA VAL A 180 0.59 2.97 7.16
C VAL A 180 2.11 3.06 7.13
N LEU A 181 2.65 4.03 7.85
CA LEU A 181 4.07 4.11 8.17
C LEU A 181 4.31 3.55 9.56
N ALA A 182 5.42 2.83 9.74
CA ALA A 182 5.91 2.40 11.05
C ALA A 182 7.27 3.01 11.32
N ARG A 183 7.51 3.37 12.58
CA ARG A 183 8.83 3.83 13.03
C ARG A 183 9.71 2.63 13.31
N SER A 184 10.88 2.59 12.68
CA SER A 184 11.91 1.57 12.89
C SER A 184 13.27 2.26 12.86
N ASP A 185 14.10 2.03 13.89
CA ASP A 185 15.43 2.66 14.03
C ASP A 185 15.36 4.19 13.85
N ASP A 186 14.40 4.82 14.54
CA ASP A 186 14.08 6.25 14.47
C ASP A 186 13.73 6.78 13.07
N THR A 187 13.45 5.89 12.13
CA THR A 187 13.09 6.23 10.76
C THR A 187 11.71 5.71 10.41
N TRP A 188 10.87 6.55 9.80
CA TRP A 188 9.59 6.13 9.25
C TRP A 188 9.79 5.34 7.96
N ARG A 189 9.13 4.18 7.86
CA ARG A 189 9.13 3.27 6.71
C ARG A 189 7.74 2.77 6.40
N LEU A 190 7.48 2.36 5.17
CA LEU A 190 6.21 1.80 4.75
C LEU A 190 5.94 0.48 5.49
N TRP A 191 4.78 0.38 6.15
CA TRP A 191 4.33 -0.82 6.85
C TRP A 191 3.32 -1.60 6.03
N SER A 192 2.26 -0.94 5.58
CA SER A 192 1.21 -1.56 4.77
C SER A 192 0.60 -0.57 3.79
N ARG A 193 0.02 -1.12 2.74
CA ARG A 193 -0.74 -0.42 1.72
C ARG A 193 -2.05 -1.14 1.48
N ARG A 194 -3.17 -0.41 1.48
CA ARG A 194 -4.48 -0.96 1.16
C ARG A 194 -5.21 -0.02 0.20
N ILE A 195 -5.64 -0.55 -0.94
CA ILE A 195 -6.47 0.21 -1.88
C ILE A 195 -7.91 0.19 -1.36
N GLU A 196 -8.46 1.37 -1.05
CA GLU A 196 -9.85 1.49 -0.60
C GLU A 196 -10.82 1.62 -1.79
N ARG A 197 -10.37 2.31 -2.83
CA ARG A 197 -11.12 2.52 -4.07
C ARG A 197 -10.18 2.66 -5.23
N ARG A 198 -10.55 2.14 -6.39
CA ARG A 198 -9.84 2.39 -7.66
C ARG A 198 -10.84 2.57 -8.80
N SER A 199 -10.46 3.36 -9.80
CA SER A 199 -11.20 3.51 -11.04
C SER A 199 -10.23 3.73 -12.21
N PRO A 200 -10.40 3.05 -13.34
CA PRO A 200 -9.64 3.35 -14.55
C PRO A 200 -10.19 4.63 -15.18
N ALA A 201 -9.30 5.50 -15.66
CA ALA A 201 -9.60 6.72 -16.41
C ALA A 201 -10.52 7.74 -15.72
N GLU A 202 -11.16 7.43 -14.59
CA GLU A 202 -12.00 8.37 -13.85
C GLU A 202 -11.18 9.05 -12.76
N LYS A 203 -11.07 10.38 -12.82
CA LYS A 203 -10.40 11.17 -11.80
C LYS A 203 -11.38 11.54 -10.68
N PHE A 204 -11.58 10.64 -9.69
CA PHE A 204 -12.54 10.83 -8.61
C PHE A 204 -11.99 11.56 -7.38
N CYS A 205 -10.68 11.80 -7.33
CA CYS A 205 -10.06 12.64 -6.33
C CYS A 205 -9.08 13.63 -6.99
N ASN A 206 -8.94 14.81 -6.40
CA ASN A 206 -8.11 15.88 -6.97
C ASN A 206 -6.65 15.69 -6.57
N VAL A 207 -5.78 15.48 -7.53
CA VAL A 207 -4.31 15.44 -7.38
C VAL A 207 -3.72 16.59 -8.14
#